data_ed8876413f979b050cd742fd2854a0d7
#
_entry.id   ed8876413f979b050cd742fd2854a0d7
#
_cell.length_a   1.000
_cell.length_b   1.000
_cell.length_c   1.000
_cell.angle_alpha   90.00
_cell.angle_beta   90.00
_cell.angle_gamma   90.00
#
_symmetry.space_group_name_H-M   'P 1'
#
loop_
_entity.id
_entity.type
_entity.pdbx_description
1 polymer ?
#
loop_
_entity_poly.entity_id
_entity_poly.type
_entity_poly.pdbx_seq_one_letter_code
_entity_poly.pdbx_strand_id
1 'polypeptide(L)'
;PKGVMPSTQGNPNRLNEDKIMFGVSASINVESENESTNDTRVGVEFAMLKNKLYLGAEAYYMNVGFTDRQKINESYNYLGGYVQGGYFVAPRLQAALRYDFFNRNGTGDDGFLNMPAVGMNYFFKGCNLKLQAMYQYIARTGHDTQLDRDNDNLGLATHSATVMLQYTF
;
A
#
# COMPACT_ATOMS: atom_id res chain seq x y z
N PRO A 1 -20.36 -10.95 13.76
CA PRO A 1 -19.88 -11.12 12.40
C PRO A 1 -19.04 -12.37 12.33
N LYS A 2 -19.48 -13.35 11.55
CA LYS A 2 -18.72 -14.58 11.37
C LYS A 2 -17.77 -14.36 10.17
N GLY A 3 -16.47 -14.46 10.40
CA GLY A 3 -15.46 -14.55 9.36
C GLY A 3 -14.56 -13.32 9.22
N VAL A 4 -13.31 -13.60 8.91
CA VAL A 4 -12.27 -12.65 8.56
C VAL A 4 -12.71 -11.89 7.31
N MET A 5 -12.58 -10.58 7.29
CA MET A 5 -12.73 -9.82 6.06
C MET A 5 -11.64 -10.25 5.07
N PRO A 6 -11.97 -10.51 3.81
CA PRO A 6 -10.94 -10.65 2.81
C PRO A 6 -10.18 -9.32 2.73
N SER A 7 -8.91 -9.36 3.04
CA SER A 7 -8.06 -8.20 3.32
C SER A 7 -7.86 -7.22 2.15
N THR A 8 -8.31 -7.52 0.93
CA THR A 8 -7.92 -6.68 -0.21
C THR A 8 -8.94 -6.57 -1.33
N GLN A 9 -10.10 -7.22 -1.26
CA GLN A 9 -11.02 -7.25 -2.40
C GLN A 9 -12.47 -7.51 -1.99
N GLY A 10 -13.41 -6.96 -2.75
CA GLY A 10 -14.80 -7.35 -2.69
C GLY A 10 -14.98 -8.85 -3.00
N ASN A 11 -15.98 -9.45 -2.42
CA ASN A 11 -16.29 -10.87 -2.63
C ASN A 11 -17.54 -11.01 -3.50
N PRO A 12 -17.47 -11.59 -4.72
CA PRO A 12 -18.62 -11.73 -5.60
C PRO A 12 -19.73 -12.62 -5.01
N ASN A 13 -19.40 -13.49 -4.06
CA ASN A 13 -20.36 -14.35 -3.38
C ASN A 13 -21.05 -13.69 -2.19
N ARG A 14 -20.67 -12.46 -1.84
CA ARG A 14 -21.12 -11.74 -0.63
C ARG A 14 -21.49 -10.29 -0.93
N LEU A 15 -22.09 -10.04 -2.09
CA LEU A 15 -22.43 -8.68 -2.55
C LEU A 15 -23.49 -7.97 -1.68
N ASN A 16 -24.18 -8.70 -0.81
CA ASN A 16 -25.22 -8.14 0.06
C ASN A 16 -24.79 -8.06 1.53
N GLU A 17 -23.50 -8.28 1.82
CA GLU A 17 -23.01 -8.19 3.18
C GLU A 17 -22.44 -6.79 3.46
N ASP A 18 -22.86 -6.21 4.57
CA ASP A 18 -22.27 -4.97 5.10
C ASP A 18 -21.29 -5.32 6.21
N LYS A 19 -20.03 -4.93 6.02
CA LYS A 19 -18.95 -5.15 6.99
C LYS A 19 -18.03 -3.94 7.06
N ILE A 20 -17.61 -3.62 8.27
CA ILE A 20 -16.59 -2.59 8.54
C ILE A 20 -15.55 -3.20 9.46
N MET A 21 -14.29 -2.92 9.17
CA MET A 21 -13.15 -3.31 9.98
C MET A 21 -12.23 -2.12 10.21
N PHE A 22 -11.72 -2.01 11.43
CA PHE A 22 -10.59 -1.14 11.78
C PHE A 22 -9.51 -1.99 12.43
N GLY A 23 -8.27 -1.68 12.13
CA GLY A 23 -7.11 -2.28 12.76
C GLY A 23 -6.08 -1.23 13.12
N VAL A 24 -5.35 -1.50 14.19
CA VAL A 24 -4.18 -0.73 14.62
C VAL A 24 -3.08 -1.73 14.94
N SER A 25 -1.89 -1.45 14.48
CA SER A 25 -0.71 -2.27 14.76
C SER A 25 0.44 -1.37 15.22
N ALA A 26 1.27 -1.91 16.12
CA ALA A 26 2.50 -1.27 16.52
C ALA A 26 3.59 -2.34 16.72
N SER A 27 4.81 -2.01 16.35
CA SER A 27 5.97 -2.83 16.64
C SER A 27 7.16 -1.95 16.99
N ILE A 28 8.00 -2.45 17.91
CA ILE A 28 9.23 -1.81 18.32
C ILE A 28 10.31 -2.87 18.19
N ASN A 29 11.38 -2.54 17.48
CA ASN A 29 12.59 -3.34 17.42
C ASN A 29 13.70 -2.57 18.14
N VAL A 30 14.33 -3.20 19.11
CA VAL A 30 15.43 -2.63 19.90
C VAL A 30 16.59 -3.61 19.84
N GLU A 31 17.61 -3.26 19.09
CA GLU A 31 18.87 -4.00 19.08
C GLU A 31 19.86 -3.37 20.04
N SER A 32 20.58 -4.19 20.80
CA SER A 32 21.52 -3.74 21.83
C SER A 32 22.99 -3.78 21.39
N GLU A 33 23.27 -4.22 20.17
CA GLU A 33 24.62 -4.33 19.64
C GLU A 33 25.08 -3.06 18.90
N ASN A 34 26.41 -2.89 18.80
CA ASN A 34 27.08 -1.66 18.31
C ASN A 34 26.99 -1.43 16.79
N GLU A 35 25.93 -1.52 16.17
CA GLU A 35 25.54 -1.16 14.79
C GLU A 35 24.04 -1.40 14.67
N SER A 36 23.34 -1.07 15.74
CA SER A 36 21.93 -1.42 15.90
C SER A 36 21.01 -0.44 15.21
N THR A 37 20.00 -0.97 14.57
CA THR A 37 18.84 -0.20 14.13
C THR A 37 17.74 -0.33 15.17
N ASN A 38 17.32 0.81 15.71
CA ASN A 38 16.11 0.86 16.52
C ASN A 38 14.98 1.32 15.61
N ASP A 39 13.95 0.51 15.45
CA ASP A 39 12.82 0.93 14.66
C ASP A 39 11.50 0.88 15.45
N THR A 40 10.67 1.87 15.22
CA THR A 40 9.30 1.94 15.72
C THR A 40 8.36 2.05 14.54
N ARG A 41 7.36 1.17 14.50
CA ARG A 41 6.36 1.12 13.44
C ARG A 41 4.97 1.22 14.03
N VAL A 42 4.14 2.03 13.39
CA VAL A 42 2.71 2.14 13.71
C VAL A 42 1.93 2.06 12.41
N GLY A 43 0.87 1.27 12.43
CA GLY A 43 -0.03 1.11 11.29
C GLY A 43 -1.49 1.25 11.71
N VAL A 44 -2.29 1.81 10.82
CA VAL A 44 -3.74 1.85 10.93
C VAL A 44 -4.35 1.33 9.64
N GLU A 45 -5.41 0.56 9.76
CA GLU A 45 -6.11 -0.01 8.62
C GLU A 45 -7.63 0.16 8.76
N PHE A 46 -8.26 0.32 7.61
CA PHE A 46 -9.71 0.41 7.47
C PHE A 46 -10.15 -0.45 6.29
N ALA A 47 -11.22 -1.19 6.45
CA ALA A 47 -11.88 -1.84 5.33
C ALA A 47 -13.40 -1.84 5.50
N MET A 48 -14.11 -1.64 4.40
CA MET A 48 -15.56 -1.64 4.34
C MET A 48 -16.05 -2.43 3.13
N LEU A 49 -17.02 -3.27 3.36
CA LEU A 49 -17.88 -3.87 2.34
C LEU A 49 -19.29 -3.34 2.53
N LYS A 50 -19.87 -2.82 1.48
CA LYS A 50 -21.28 -2.40 1.48
C LYS A 50 -21.89 -2.68 0.11
N ASN A 51 -22.80 -3.65 0.07
CA ASN A 51 -23.37 -4.12 -1.19
C ASN A 51 -22.24 -4.48 -2.20
N LYS A 52 -22.24 -3.84 -3.36
CA LYS A 52 -21.26 -4.05 -4.42
C LYS A 52 -19.96 -3.26 -4.24
N LEU A 53 -19.89 -2.40 -3.21
CA LEU A 53 -18.75 -1.53 -2.98
C LEU A 53 -17.80 -2.16 -1.97
N TYR A 54 -16.52 -2.14 -2.28
CA TYR A 54 -15.42 -2.37 -1.36
C TYR A 54 -14.60 -1.09 -1.25
N LEU A 55 -14.24 -0.72 -0.02
CA LEU A 55 -13.27 0.32 0.27
C LEU A 55 -12.23 -0.24 1.23
N GLY A 56 -10.97 0.12 1.03
CA GLY A 56 -9.86 -0.22 1.91
C GLY A 56 -8.88 0.92 1.97
N ALA A 57 -8.32 1.14 3.15
CA ALA A 57 -7.26 2.12 3.37
C ALA A 57 -6.30 1.60 4.43
N GLU A 58 -5.03 1.90 4.25
CA GLU A 58 -3.98 1.60 5.22
C GLU A 58 -2.99 2.75 5.22
N ALA A 59 -2.52 3.11 6.41
CA ALA A 59 -1.44 4.05 6.56
C ALA A 59 -0.47 3.52 7.62
N TYR A 60 0.81 3.70 7.38
CA TYR A 60 1.87 3.29 8.30
C TYR A 60 2.95 4.35 8.39
N TYR A 61 3.46 4.47 9.59
CA TYR A 61 4.60 5.30 9.92
C TYR A 61 5.71 4.43 10.48
N MET A 62 6.92 4.69 10.09
CA MET A 62 8.11 4.03 10.61
C MET A 62 9.18 5.06 10.91
N ASN A 63 9.74 5.01 12.10
CA ASN A 63 10.96 5.71 12.48
C ASN A 63 12.08 4.69 12.63
N VAL A 64 13.18 4.91 11.93
CA VAL A 64 14.38 4.07 11.99
C VAL A 64 15.53 4.93 12.47
N GLY A 65 16.09 4.60 13.63
CA GLY A 65 17.29 5.22 14.16
C GLY A 65 18.49 4.32 13.92
N PHE A 66 19.57 4.91 13.42
CA PHE A 66 20.86 4.23 13.24
C PHE A 66 21.83 4.74 14.27
N THR A 67 22.50 3.83 14.98
CA THR A 67 23.60 4.15 15.87
C THR A 67 24.87 3.63 15.21
N ASP A 68 25.67 4.50 14.64
CA ASP A 68 26.99 4.14 14.07
C ASP A 68 28.08 4.23 15.14
N ARG A 69 29.13 3.41 15.00
CA ARG A 69 30.38 3.49 15.77
C ARG A 69 31.06 4.86 15.67
N GLN A 70 30.81 5.61 14.62
CA GLN A 70 31.33 6.96 14.42
C GLN A 70 30.48 8.05 15.09
N LYS A 71 29.49 7.71 15.91
CA LYS A 71 28.58 8.63 16.61
C LYS A 71 27.71 9.49 15.69
N ILE A 72 27.46 9.08 14.49
CA ILE A 72 26.48 9.69 13.61
C ILE A 72 25.13 9.07 13.99
N ASN A 73 24.38 9.76 14.85
CA ASN A 73 23.01 9.39 15.17
C ASN A 73 22.10 9.99 14.08
N GLU A 74 21.74 9.19 13.12
CA GLU A 74 20.76 9.58 12.09
C GLU A 74 19.45 8.84 12.32
N SER A 75 18.36 9.53 12.15
CA SER A 75 17.03 8.92 12.16
C SER A 75 16.29 9.25 10.88
N TYR A 76 15.63 8.24 10.34
CA TYR A 76 14.82 8.36 9.14
C TYR A 76 13.36 8.07 9.45
N ASN A 77 12.50 8.92 8.94
CA ASN A 77 11.06 8.78 9.08
C ASN A 77 10.47 8.38 7.74
N TYR A 78 9.61 7.39 7.76
CA TYR A 78 8.90 6.93 6.59
C TYR A 78 7.40 7.00 6.86
N LEU A 79 6.68 7.54 5.90
CA LEU A 79 5.22 7.56 5.90
C LEU A 79 4.73 6.95 4.60
N GLY A 80 3.87 5.97 4.69
CA GLY A 80 3.28 5.36 3.52
C GLY A 80 1.85 4.92 3.76
N GLY A 81 1.15 4.63 2.68
CA GLY A 81 -0.19 4.13 2.77
C GLY A 81 -0.87 4.00 1.43
N TYR A 82 -2.10 3.52 1.47
CA TYR A 82 -2.95 3.47 0.29
C TYR A 82 -4.42 3.68 0.65
N VAL A 83 -5.16 4.08 -0.36
CA VAL A 83 -6.62 3.99 -0.39
C VAL A 83 -7.03 3.27 -1.67
N GLN A 84 -7.97 2.34 -1.56
CA GLN A 84 -8.49 1.61 -2.71
C GLN A 84 -10.01 1.47 -2.63
N GLY A 85 -10.64 1.47 -3.80
CA GLY A 85 -12.05 1.20 -3.94
C GLY A 85 -12.29 0.20 -5.07
N GLY A 86 -13.29 -0.67 -4.90
CA GLY A 86 -13.71 -1.60 -5.93
C GLY A 86 -15.23 -1.67 -5.99
N TYR A 87 -15.78 -1.62 -7.19
CA TYR A 87 -17.22 -1.71 -7.41
C TYR A 87 -17.55 -2.81 -8.42
N PHE A 88 -18.48 -3.70 -8.07
CA PHE A 88 -18.96 -4.74 -8.97
C PHE A 88 -19.90 -4.15 -10.03
N VAL A 89 -19.38 -3.93 -11.23
CA VAL A 89 -20.14 -3.45 -12.40
C VAL A 89 -20.99 -4.55 -13.02
N ALA A 90 -20.60 -5.82 -12.80
CA ALA A 90 -21.37 -7.02 -13.15
C ALA A 90 -21.10 -8.10 -12.09
N PRO A 91 -21.89 -9.18 -12.03
CA PRO A 91 -21.79 -10.21 -10.98
C PRO A 91 -20.39 -10.85 -10.80
N ARG A 92 -19.57 -10.81 -11.85
CA ARG A 92 -18.22 -11.37 -11.86
C ARG A 92 -17.13 -10.37 -12.24
N LEU A 93 -17.49 -9.11 -12.48
CA LEU A 93 -16.57 -8.07 -12.93
C LEU A 93 -16.55 -6.93 -11.94
N GLN A 94 -15.40 -6.66 -11.36
CA GLN A 94 -15.16 -5.54 -10.45
C GLN A 94 -14.20 -4.55 -11.13
N ALA A 95 -14.60 -3.29 -11.20
CA ALA A 95 -13.69 -2.18 -11.48
C ALA A 95 -13.03 -1.73 -10.18
N ALA A 96 -11.76 -1.38 -10.22
CA ALA A 96 -11.00 -0.99 -9.05
C ALA A 96 -10.16 0.27 -9.32
N LEU A 97 -10.07 1.11 -8.30
CA LEU A 97 -9.18 2.25 -8.25
C LEU A 97 -8.32 2.13 -7.01
N ARG A 98 -7.06 2.51 -7.11
CA ARG A 98 -6.13 2.52 -5.99
C ARG A 98 -5.20 3.71 -6.10
N TYR A 99 -4.89 4.30 -4.97
CA TYR A 99 -3.88 5.31 -4.84
C TYR A 99 -2.95 4.95 -3.70
N ASP A 100 -1.70 4.71 -4.02
CA ASP A 100 -0.64 4.48 -3.05
C ASP A 100 0.21 5.74 -2.95
N PHE A 101 0.71 6.00 -1.76
CA PHE A 101 1.70 7.04 -1.51
C PHE A 101 2.81 6.53 -0.60
N PHE A 102 3.99 7.06 -0.80
CA PHE A 102 5.12 6.78 0.07
C PHE A 102 6.01 8.01 0.16
N ASN A 103 6.30 8.45 1.39
CA ASN A 103 7.24 9.52 1.68
C ASN A 103 8.42 8.96 2.46
N ARG A 104 9.61 9.10 1.89
CA ARG A 104 10.84 8.59 2.47
C ARG A 104 11.37 9.45 3.61
N ASN A 105 10.97 10.72 3.69
CA ASN A 105 11.48 11.68 4.67
C ASN A 105 10.44 12.14 5.70
N GLY A 106 9.26 11.52 5.72
CA GLY A 106 8.20 11.73 6.71
C GLY A 106 7.68 13.17 6.90
N THR A 107 8.49 14.16 6.66
CA THR A 107 8.18 15.58 6.91
C THR A 107 8.68 16.53 5.82
N GLY A 108 9.38 16.04 4.80
CA GLY A 108 9.93 16.85 3.71
C GLY A 108 9.26 16.59 2.37
N ASP A 109 9.41 17.52 1.45
CA ASP A 109 8.94 17.38 0.06
C ASP A 109 9.82 16.41 -0.78
N ASP A 110 10.90 15.91 -0.16
CA ASP A 110 11.92 15.12 -0.83
C ASP A 110 11.52 13.63 -0.88
N GLY A 111 11.38 13.10 -2.08
CA GLY A 111 11.18 11.67 -2.28
C GLY A 111 9.75 11.16 -2.11
N PHE A 112 8.75 12.00 -2.33
CA PHE A 112 7.36 11.57 -2.30
C PHE A 112 6.98 10.80 -3.57
N LEU A 113 6.51 9.57 -3.39
CA LEU A 113 6.00 8.72 -4.47
C LEU A 113 4.47 8.75 -4.48
N ASN A 114 3.92 9.03 -5.66
CA ASN A 114 2.49 9.00 -5.95
C ASN A 114 2.22 7.89 -6.95
N MET A 115 1.32 6.98 -6.63
CA MET A 115 1.10 5.78 -7.45
C MET A 115 -0.40 5.51 -7.66
N PRO A 116 -1.09 6.36 -8.45
CA PRO A 116 -2.46 6.05 -8.86
C PRO A 116 -2.51 4.81 -9.75
N ALA A 117 -3.52 3.99 -9.53
CA ALA A 117 -3.75 2.78 -10.30
C ALA A 117 -5.24 2.58 -10.61
N VAL A 118 -5.50 2.02 -11.77
CA VAL A 118 -6.82 1.55 -12.18
C VAL A 118 -6.74 0.08 -12.56
N GLY A 119 -7.77 -0.69 -12.27
CA GLY A 119 -7.76 -2.10 -12.56
C GLY A 119 -9.14 -2.71 -12.70
N MET A 120 -9.12 -3.96 -13.12
CA MET A 120 -10.31 -4.81 -13.20
C MET A 120 -10.00 -6.20 -12.68
N ASN A 121 -10.97 -6.78 -11.98
CA ASN A 121 -10.92 -8.16 -11.49
C ASN A 121 -12.08 -8.94 -12.11
N TYR A 122 -11.78 -10.04 -12.79
CA TYR A 122 -12.80 -10.97 -13.28
C TYR A 122 -12.76 -12.26 -12.50
N PHE A 123 -13.87 -12.63 -11.88
CA PHE A 123 -14.00 -13.79 -11.01
C PHE A 123 -14.65 -14.95 -11.76
N PHE A 124 -13.87 -15.98 -12.09
CA PHE A 124 -14.38 -17.17 -12.78
C PHE A 124 -15.16 -18.10 -11.82
N LYS A 125 -14.61 -18.31 -10.61
CA LYS A 125 -15.18 -19.22 -9.60
C LYS A 125 -15.06 -18.57 -8.21
N GLY A 126 -15.94 -17.62 -7.91
CA GLY A 126 -15.84 -16.86 -6.65
C GLY A 126 -14.46 -16.24 -6.48
N CYS A 127 -13.93 -16.29 -5.28
CA CYS A 127 -12.56 -15.79 -5.00
C CYS A 127 -11.46 -16.81 -5.35
N ASN A 128 -11.83 -18.05 -5.72
CA ASN A 128 -10.86 -19.12 -5.90
C ASN A 128 -10.11 -19.04 -7.23
N LEU A 129 -10.75 -18.52 -8.28
CA LEU A 129 -10.09 -18.30 -9.57
C LEU A 129 -10.49 -16.95 -10.10
N LYS A 130 -9.51 -16.08 -10.27
CA LYS A 130 -9.71 -14.71 -10.80
C LYS A 130 -8.58 -14.27 -11.71
N LEU A 131 -8.93 -13.47 -12.69
CA LEU A 131 -8.02 -12.71 -13.54
C LEU A 131 -8.03 -11.26 -13.07
N GLN A 132 -6.86 -10.69 -12.89
CA GLN A 132 -6.68 -9.30 -12.51
C GLN A 132 -5.86 -8.59 -13.58
N ALA A 133 -6.30 -7.41 -13.97
CA ALA A 133 -5.54 -6.50 -14.81
C ALA A 133 -5.44 -5.16 -14.11
N MET A 134 -4.26 -4.58 -14.06
CA MET A 134 -3.99 -3.30 -13.41
C MET A 134 -3.03 -2.47 -14.26
N TYR A 135 -3.32 -1.19 -14.35
CA TYR A 135 -2.40 -0.19 -14.84
C TYR A 135 -2.09 0.80 -13.72
N GLN A 136 -0.83 1.06 -13.48
CA GLN A 136 -0.33 1.95 -12.45
C GLN A 136 0.61 2.99 -13.07
N TYR A 137 0.45 4.22 -12.66
CA TYR A 137 1.35 5.32 -12.93
C TYR A 137 2.13 5.64 -11.67
N ILE A 138 3.44 5.70 -11.75
CA ILE A 138 4.32 6.02 -10.62
C ILE A 138 4.97 7.36 -10.92
N ALA A 139 4.65 8.37 -10.13
CA ALA A 139 5.24 9.69 -10.20
C ALA A 139 6.02 9.96 -8.93
N ARG A 140 7.23 10.44 -9.10
CA ARG A 140 8.06 10.95 -8.02
C ARG A 140 7.98 12.47 -8.01
N THR A 141 7.72 13.05 -6.86
CA THR A 141 7.76 14.51 -6.63
C THR A 141 8.77 14.81 -5.53
N GLY A 142 9.45 15.93 -5.64
CA GLY A 142 10.48 16.36 -4.68
C GLY A 142 11.91 16.09 -5.14
N HIS A 143 12.85 16.78 -4.52
CA HIS A 143 14.30 16.63 -4.71
C HIS A 143 14.83 15.55 -3.76
N ASP A 144 15.41 14.50 -4.32
CA ASP A 144 16.22 13.58 -3.52
C ASP A 144 17.68 13.96 -3.73
N THR A 145 18.20 14.71 -2.79
CA THR A 145 19.58 15.25 -2.85
C THR A 145 20.66 14.17 -2.95
N GLN A 146 20.37 12.92 -2.69
CA GLN A 146 21.34 11.84 -2.84
C GLN A 146 21.29 11.17 -4.23
N LEU A 147 20.13 11.14 -4.89
CA LEU A 147 20.01 10.59 -6.24
C LEU A 147 20.21 11.65 -7.33
N ASP A 148 20.04 12.93 -7.00
CA ASP A 148 20.29 14.05 -7.93
C ASP A 148 21.79 14.31 -8.17
N ARG A 149 22.68 13.72 -7.37
CA ARG A 149 24.12 13.85 -7.59
C ARG A 149 24.66 13.12 -8.81
N ASP A 150 23.98 12.08 -9.26
CA ASP A 150 24.47 11.24 -10.34
C ASP A 150 23.66 11.34 -11.65
N ASN A 151 22.51 12.01 -11.66
CA ASN A 151 21.74 12.22 -12.89
C ASN A 151 20.81 13.43 -12.79
N ASP A 152 21.17 14.49 -13.46
CA ASP A 152 20.29 15.60 -13.82
C ASP A 152 18.99 15.07 -14.48
N ASN A 153 17.84 15.36 -13.84
CA ASN A 153 16.50 15.18 -14.42
C ASN A 153 15.85 13.77 -14.38
N LEU A 154 15.86 13.07 -13.30
CA LEU A 154 14.98 11.91 -13.17
C LEU A 154 13.66 12.22 -12.44
N GLY A 155 12.86 13.10 -13.01
CA GLY A 155 11.40 13.05 -12.83
C GLY A 155 10.88 11.77 -13.51
N LEU A 156 11.24 10.59 -12.98
CA LEU A 156 10.86 9.31 -13.58
C LEU A 156 9.38 9.05 -13.32
N ALA A 157 8.59 9.37 -14.32
CA ALA A 157 7.26 8.80 -14.45
C ALA A 157 7.39 7.39 -15.03
N THR A 158 7.00 6.39 -14.26
CA THR A 158 7.01 5.00 -14.71
C THR A 158 5.59 4.50 -14.89
N HIS A 159 5.35 3.84 -16.01
CA HIS A 159 4.09 3.18 -16.31
C HIS A 159 4.25 1.67 -16.11
N SER A 160 3.34 1.07 -15.37
CA SER A 160 3.31 -0.38 -15.16
C SER A 160 1.95 -0.95 -15.55
N ALA A 161 1.97 -2.01 -16.33
CA ALA A 161 0.79 -2.80 -16.63
C ALA A 161 1.02 -4.24 -16.15
N THR A 162 0.10 -4.73 -15.34
CA THR A 162 0.19 -6.07 -14.74
C THR A 162 -1.07 -6.85 -15.05
N VAL A 163 -0.89 -8.10 -15.49
CA VAL A 163 -1.97 -9.09 -15.62
C VAL A 163 -1.60 -10.30 -14.79
N MET A 164 -2.51 -10.73 -13.91
CA MET A 164 -2.29 -11.85 -13.01
C MET A 164 -3.48 -12.78 -13.00
N LEU A 165 -3.22 -14.10 -13.12
CA LEU A 165 -4.19 -15.13 -12.85
C LEU A 165 -3.92 -15.69 -11.45
N GLN A 166 -4.90 -15.59 -10.57
CA GLN A 166 -4.80 -16.10 -9.20
C GLN A 166 -5.72 -17.29 -9.01
N TYR A 167 -5.16 -18.36 -8.45
CA TYR A 167 -5.89 -19.54 -8.03
C TYR A 167 -5.63 -19.82 -6.54
N THR A 168 -6.71 -20.06 -5.78
CA THR A 168 -6.65 -20.39 -4.36
C THR A 168 -7.36 -21.73 -4.13
N PHE A 169 -6.72 -22.64 -3.43
CA PHE A 169 -7.22 -23.98 -3.10
C PHE A 169 -8.20 -23.95 -1.93
#